data_18882b169c4e7367ff0ab1ba1543afea
#
_entry.id   18882b169c4e7367ff0ab1ba1543afea
#
_cell.length_a   1.000
_cell.length_b   1.000
_cell.length_c   1.000
_cell.angle_alpha   90.00
_cell.angle_beta   90.00
_cell.angle_gamma   90.00
#
_symmetry.space_group_name_H-M   'P 1'
#
loop_
_entity.id
_entity.type
_entity.pdbx_description
1 polymer ?
#
loop_
_entity_poly.entity_id
_entity_poly.type
_entity_poly.pdbx_seq_one_letter_code
_entity_poly.pdbx_strand_id
1 'polypeptide(L)'
;MKNDEMDQEENGKREEKPPKSELDAMVRTRDDIQRARIAIENRIGAAKRAGWEEKKLKAFGDPLSELQSAERSADRIIVRLVRAHPVWTFWLSSVRGIGESLAGPLLEYLDPTTVHISCWWRYLGLHCDEDGDAARKQRGEKATWNHYLKTHCVFKIGDSFVKAGGFYRDEYDRVKVELAGRPAQERPIDRAHLWILDEPVGKFKPGTLLDREHYEKAKKALTAEGRTTVKVRRRPLHLHQMARRAAVKLFLSHLYAKWREMLGLPFDPPYAMMKGHTGYVPPPEAIAVQRPMMESEPFGGSDQEGVASH
;
A
#
# COMPACT_ATOMS: atom_id res chain seq x y z
N MET A 1 10.28 -41.37 -6.57
CA MET A 1 10.35 -40.76 -7.88
C MET A 1 8.94 -40.71 -8.48
N LYS A 2 8.01 -39.89 -7.96
CA LYS A 2 6.66 -39.65 -8.53
C LYS A 2 6.01 -38.34 -8.04
N ASN A 3 6.77 -37.42 -7.44
CA ASN A 3 6.22 -36.13 -6.94
C ASN A 3 6.77 -34.88 -7.64
N ASP A 4 7.62 -35.01 -8.66
CA ASP A 4 8.27 -33.86 -9.32
C ASP A 4 7.61 -33.47 -10.66
N GLU A 5 6.59 -34.23 -11.12
CA GLU A 5 5.92 -33.96 -12.40
C GLU A 5 4.62 -33.13 -12.30
N MET A 6 4.13 -32.84 -11.09
CA MET A 6 2.87 -32.09 -10.93
C MET A 6 3.03 -30.57 -10.76
N ASP A 7 4.25 -30.04 -10.62
CA ASP A 7 4.48 -28.59 -10.41
C ASP A 7 4.86 -27.82 -11.69
N GLN A 8 4.88 -28.44 -12.87
CA GLN A 8 5.29 -27.79 -14.13
C GLN A 8 4.14 -27.35 -15.03
N GLU A 9 2.88 -27.70 -14.76
CA GLU A 9 1.76 -27.37 -15.66
C GLU A 9 0.94 -26.13 -15.30
N GLU A 10 1.24 -25.39 -14.24
CA GLU A 10 0.50 -24.14 -13.89
C GLU A 10 1.21 -22.82 -14.33
N ASN A 11 2.16 -22.89 -15.24
CA ASN A 11 2.68 -21.70 -15.92
C ASN A 11 1.85 -21.34 -17.17
N GLY A 12 0.56 -21.65 -17.15
CA GLY A 12 -0.41 -21.22 -18.13
C GLY A 12 -0.41 -19.69 -18.19
N LYS A 13 -0.10 -19.13 -19.36
CA LYS A 13 -0.26 -17.71 -19.68
C LYS A 13 -1.55 -17.21 -19.06
N ARG A 14 -1.46 -16.37 -18.02
CA ARG A 14 -2.64 -15.65 -17.51
C ARG A 14 -3.19 -14.89 -18.69
N GLU A 15 -4.36 -15.28 -19.19
CA GLU A 15 -5.08 -14.49 -20.18
C GLU A 15 -5.22 -13.10 -19.61
N GLU A 16 -4.51 -12.17 -20.20
CA GLU A 16 -4.52 -10.78 -19.77
C GLU A 16 -5.88 -10.20 -20.15
N LYS A 17 -6.70 -9.95 -19.14
CA LYS A 17 -8.00 -9.34 -19.37
C LYS A 17 -7.80 -7.97 -20.01
N PRO A 18 -8.57 -7.62 -21.04
CA PRO A 18 -8.45 -6.32 -21.69
C PRO A 18 -8.62 -5.19 -20.65
N PRO A 19 -7.92 -4.06 -20.82
CA PRO A 19 -8.07 -2.93 -19.92
C PRO A 19 -9.50 -2.38 -20.00
N LYS A 20 -10.02 -1.92 -18.86
CA LYS A 20 -11.39 -1.39 -18.77
C LYS A 20 -11.49 0.06 -19.22
N SER A 21 -10.39 0.80 -19.11
CA SER A 21 -10.28 2.23 -19.41
C SER A 21 -8.86 2.58 -19.84
N GLU A 22 -8.65 3.81 -20.34
CA GLU A 22 -7.30 4.35 -20.61
C GLU A 22 -6.48 4.42 -19.31
N LEU A 23 -7.11 4.76 -18.19
CA LEU A 23 -6.45 4.84 -16.89
C LEU A 23 -6.02 3.44 -16.42
N ASP A 24 -6.88 2.41 -16.54
CA ASP A 24 -6.52 1.01 -16.23
C ASP A 24 -5.32 0.55 -17.05
N ALA A 25 -5.35 0.82 -18.38
CA ALA A 25 -4.25 0.47 -19.28
C ALA A 25 -2.94 1.11 -18.80
N MET A 26 -2.96 2.40 -18.51
CA MET A 26 -1.75 3.14 -18.11
C MET A 26 -1.24 2.76 -16.71
N VAL A 27 -2.13 2.51 -15.77
CA VAL A 27 -1.77 2.04 -14.42
C VAL A 27 -1.08 0.67 -14.50
N ARG A 28 -1.61 -0.27 -15.29
CA ARG A 28 -1.00 -1.60 -15.50
C ARG A 28 0.35 -1.49 -16.20
N THR A 29 0.41 -0.74 -17.30
CA THR A 29 1.65 -0.50 -18.06
C THR A 29 2.74 0.08 -17.17
N ARG A 30 2.41 1.09 -16.39
CA ARG A 30 3.34 1.74 -15.46
C ARG A 30 3.87 0.76 -14.41
N ASP A 31 3.01 -0.10 -13.86
CA ASP A 31 3.41 -1.09 -12.86
C ASP A 31 4.29 -2.20 -13.46
N ASP A 32 4.06 -2.60 -14.71
CA ASP A 32 4.90 -3.57 -15.42
C ASP A 32 6.30 -2.99 -15.68
N ILE A 33 6.38 -1.76 -16.15
CA ILE A 33 7.64 -1.03 -16.33
C ILE A 33 8.38 -0.90 -15.00
N GLN A 34 7.67 -0.51 -13.93
CA GLN A 34 8.26 -0.39 -12.59
C GLN A 34 8.82 -1.71 -12.08
N ARG A 35 8.09 -2.82 -12.30
CA ARG A 35 8.57 -4.17 -11.92
C ARG A 35 9.84 -4.55 -12.67
N ALA A 36 9.88 -4.29 -13.98
CA ALA A 36 11.06 -4.55 -14.79
C ALA A 36 12.26 -3.70 -14.32
N ARG A 37 12.06 -2.41 -14.07
CA ARG A 37 13.09 -1.50 -13.54
C ARG A 37 13.65 -1.99 -12.21
N ILE A 38 12.78 -2.29 -11.23
CA ILE A 38 13.20 -2.78 -9.92
C ILE A 38 13.97 -4.11 -10.04
N ALA A 39 13.57 -5.00 -10.95
CA ALA A 39 14.29 -6.25 -11.20
C ALA A 39 15.73 -6.00 -11.68
N ILE A 40 15.95 -5.03 -12.57
CA ILE A 40 17.28 -4.64 -13.02
C ILE A 40 18.08 -4.01 -11.86
N GLU A 41 17.50 -3.08 -11.10
CA GLU A 41 18.14 -2.45 -9.94
C GLU A 41 18.59 -3.50 -8.90
N ASN A 42 17.76 -4.50 -8.64
CA ASN A 42 18.09 -5.60 -7.74
C ASN A 42 19.26 -6.48 -8.27
N ARG A 43 19.30 -6.72 -9.60
CA ARG A 43 20.43 -7.44 -10.24
C ARG A 43 21.72 -6.63 -10.15
N ILE A 44 21.67 -5.32 -10.39
CA ILE A 44 22.82 -4.42 -10.19
C ILE A 44 23.29 -4.46 -8.74
N GLY A 45 22.37 -4.37 -7.79
CA GLY A 45 22.69 -4.45 -6.36
C GLY A 45 23.32 -5.80 -5.97
N ALA A 46 22.85 -6.91 -6.52
CA ALA A 46 23.42 -8.24 -6.30
C ALA A 46 24.82 -8.35 -6.93
N ALA A 47 25.01 -7.86 -8.15
CA ALA A 47 26.29 -7.87 -8.84
C ALA A 47 27.35 -7.02 -8.10
N LYS A 48 26.97 -5.85 -7.58
CA LYS A 48 27.84 -5.02 -6.73
C LYS A 48 28.28 -5.77 -5.47
N ARG A 49 27.35 -6.42 -4.77
CA ARG A 49 27.70 -7.24 -3.59
C ARG A 49 28.60 -8.44 -3.93
N ALA A 50 28.49 -8.97 -5.15
CA ALA A 50 29.37 -10.03 -5.66
C ALA A 50 30.74 -9.54 -6.17
N GLY A 51 31.05 -8.25 -6.02
CA GLY A 51 32.34 -7.66 -6.41
C GLY A 51 32.52 -7.45 -7.92
N TRP A 52 31.44 -7.32 -8.70
CA TRP A 52 31.57 -7.03 -10.12
C TRP A 52 32.19 -5.66 -10.35
N GLU A 53 33.10 -5.60 -11.32
CA GLU A 53 33.74 -4.34 -11.75
C GLU A 53 32.71 -3.38 -12.37
N GLU A 54 32.89 -2.09 -12.15
CA GLU A 54 31.99 -1.06 -12.64
C GLU A 54 31.81 -1.09 -14.18
N LYS A 55 32.85 -1.47 -14.90
CA LYS A 55 32.79 -1.65 -16.36
C LYS A 55 31.73 -2.69 -16.78
N LYS A 56 31.58 -3.80 -16.02
CA LYS A 56 30.56 -4.82 -16.27
C LYS A 56 29.16 -4.34 -15.88
N LEU A 57 29.06 -3.45 -14.88
CA LEU A 57 27.80 -2.88 -14.43
C LEU A 57 27.23 -1.86 -15.42
N LYS A 58 28.08 -1.20 -16.24
CA LYS A 58 27.65 -0.26 -17.29
C LYS A 58 26.68 -0.88 -18.30
N ALA A 59 26.78 -2.18 -18.57
CA ALA A 59 25.86 -2.87 -19.48
C ALA A 59 24.39 -2.83 -19.03
N PHE A 60 24.11 -2.54 -17.76
CA PHE A 60 22.75 -2.35 -17.25
C PHE A 60 22.25 -0.90 -17.37
N GLY A 61 23.13 0.06 -17.72
CA GLY A 61 22.81 1.50 -17.68
C GLY A 61 21.74 1.88 -18.69
N ASP A 62 21.92 1.49 -19.94
CA ASP A 62 20.99 1.84 -21.03
C ASP A 62 19.59 1.24 -20.81
N PRO A 63 19.42 -0.08 -20.55
CA PRO A 63 18.12 -0.66 -20.25
C PRO A 63 17.44 -0.03 -19.03
N LEU A 64 18.20 0.33 -18.00
CA LEU A 64 17.65 1.00 -16.82
C LEU A 64 17.15 2.41 -17.15
N SER A 65 17.92 3.17 -17.92
CA SER A 65 17.56 4.52 -18.37
C SER A 65 16.30 4.52 -19.24
N GLU A 66 16.20 3.57 -20.17
CA GLU A 66 15.02 3.39 -21.01
C GLU A 66 13.77 3.09 -20.21
N LEU A 67 13.83 2.15 -19.26
CA LEU A 67 12.71 1.85 -18.38
C LEU A 67 12.31 3.04 -17.51
N GLN A 68 13.28 3.82 -16.99
CA GLN A 68 12.98 5.04 -16.26
C GLN A 68 12.29 6.10 -17.12
N SER A 69 12.68 6.20 -18.40
CA SER A 69 12.04 7.11 -19.36
C SER A 69 10.61 6.67 -19.67
N ALA A 70 10.40 5.38 -19.93
CA ALA A 70 9.09 4.80 -20.17
C ALA A 70 8.16 4.97 -18.97
N GLU A 71 8.67 4.74 -17.72
CA GLU A 71 7.91 4.96 -16.50
C GLU A 71 7.45 6.41 -16.37
N ARG A 72 8.34 7.38 -16.62
CA ARG A 72 7.98 8.81 -16.64
C ARG A 72 6.94 9.15 -17.71
N SER A 73 6.98 8.48 -18.84
CA SER A 73 6.00 8.71 -19.92
C SER A 73 4.62 8.20 -19.53
N ALA A 74 4.53 7.00 -18.93
CA ALA A 74 3.29 6.46 -18.39
C ALA A 74 2.73 7.34 -17.25
N ASP A 75 3.61 7.80 -16.35
CA ASP A 75 3.21 8.72 -15.25
C ASP A 75 2.61 10.04 -15.80
N ARG A 76 3.15 10.63 -16.88
CA ARG A 76 2.57 11.83 -17.49
C ARG A 76 1.13 11.61 -18.00
N ILE A 77 0.85 10.46 -18.57
CA ILE A 77 -0.50 10.11 -19.04
C ILE A 77 -1.43 9.92 -17.83
N ILE A 78 -0.99 9.18 -16.81
CA ILE A 78 -1.76 9.02 -15.56
C ILE A 78 -2.06 10.37 -14.93
N VAL A 79 -1.09 11.27 -14.83
CA VAL A 79 -1.27 12.63 -14.30
C VAL A 79 -2.38 13.38 -15.06
N ARG A 80 -2.36 13.34 -16.41
CA ARG A 80 -3.39 13.97 -17.23
C ARG A 80 -4.78 13.41 -16.92
N LEU A 81 -4.92 12.08 -16.89
CA LEU A 81 -6.20 11.41 -16.67
C LEU A 81 -6.73 11.64 -15.26
N VAL A 82 -5.87 11.57 -14.26
CA VAL A 82 -6.24 11.80 -12.86
C VAL A 82 -6.66 13.26 -12.63
N ARG A 83 -5.95 14.23 -13.21
CA ARG A 83 -6.31 15.66 -13.10
C ARG A 83 -7.64 16.00 -13.77
N ALA A 84 -8.04 15.25 -14.80
CA ALA A 84 -9.34 15.39 -15.44
C ALA A 84 -10.48 14.76 -14.62
N HIS A 85 -10.17 13.93 -13.62
CA HIS A 85 -11.20 13.26 -12.82
C HIS A 85 -11.83 14.23 -11.80
N PRO A 86 -13.18 14.36 -11.75
CA PRO A 86 -13.84 15.38 -10.91
C PRO A 86 -13.45 15.31 -9.42
N VAL A 87 -13.37 14.13 -8.81
CA VAL A 87 -13.02 13.99 -7.38
C VAL A 87 -11.59 14.44 -7.07
N TRP A 88 -10.69 14.41 -8.07
CA TRP A 88 -9.33 14.94 -7.90
C TRP A 88 -9.39 16.44 -7.61
N THR A 89 -10.07 17.20 -8.46
CA THR A 89 -10.21 18.64 -8.28
C THR A 89 -11.07 19.00 -7.09
N PHE A 90 -12.12 18.22 -6.82
CA PHE A 90 -13.05 18.46 -5.73
C PHE A 90 -12.38 18.35 -4.36
N TRP A 91 -11.53 17.34 -4.15
CA TRP A 91 -10.94 17.11 -2.83
C TRP A 91 -9.56 16.45 -2.86
N LEU A 92 -9.35 15.40 -3.66
CA LEU A 92 -8.22 14.48 -3.51
C LEU A 92 -6.86 15.18 -3.72
N SER A 93 -6.82 16.21 -4.57
CA SER A 93 -5.61 17.03 -4.82
C SER A 93 -5.13 17.82 -3.59
N SER A 94 -6.00 18.07 -2.63
CA SER A 94 -5.67 18.77 -1.37
C SER A 94 -5.02 17.83 -0.32
N VAL A 95 -5.11 16.53 -0.53
CA VAL A 95 -4.63 15.53 0.44
C VAL A 95 -3.11 15.42 0.38
N ARG A 96 -2.46 15.91 1.44
CA ARG A 96 -1.00 15.84 1.55
C ARG A 96 -0.53 14.38 1.55
N GLY A 97 0.41 14.09 0.68
CA GLY A 97 0.95 12.74 0.50
C GLY A 97 0.25 11.92 -0.60
N ILE A 98 -0.81 12.44 -1.22
CA ILE A 98 -1.44 11.81 -2.38
C ILE A 98 -1.09 12.59 -3.63
N GLY A 99 -0.24 12.00 -4.47
CA GLY A 99 0.00 12.48 -5.83
C GLY A 99 -0.82 11.70 -6.85
N GLU A 100 -0.80 12.16 -8.09
CA GLU A 100 -1.61 11.61 -9.17
C GLU A 100 -1.33 10.11 -9.42
N SER A 101 -0.07 9.69 -9.37
CA SER A 101 0.31 8.28 -9.54
C SER A 101 -0.21 7.38 -8.40
N LEU A 102 -0.41 7.94 -7.19
CA LEU A 102 -1.05 7.21 -6.09
C LEU A 102 -2.57 7.23 -6.18
N ALA A 103 -3.14 8.30 -6.73
CA ALA A 103 -4.58 8.45 -6.91
C ALA A 103 -5.11 7.56 -8.05
N GLY A 104 -4.35 7.40 -9.14
CA GLY A 104 -4.78 6.66 -10.33
C GLY A 104 -5.42 5.31 -10.04
N PRO A 105 -4.74 4.39 -9.32
CA PRO A 105 -5.34 3.09 -8.98
C PRO A 105 -6.59 3.18 -8.11
N LEU A 106 -6.72 4.19 -7.25
CA LEU A 106 -7.92 4.38 -6.44
C LEU A 106 -9.10 4.78 -7.30
N LEU A 107 -8.90 5.74 -8.20
CA LEU A 107 -9.94 6.27 -9.09
C LEU A 107 -10.40 5.23 -10.10
N GLU A 108 -9.51 4.33 -10.53
CA GLU A 108 -9.84 3.28 -11.48
C GLU A 108 -10.61 2.10 -10.87
N TYR A 109 -10.23 1.70 -9.66
CA TYR A 109 -10.71 0.42 -9.11
C TYR A 109 -11.73 0.55 -7.99
N LEU A 110 -11.94 1.76 -7.44
CA LEU A 110 -12.92 1.98 -6.38
C LEU A 110 -14.21 2.56 -6.96
N ASP A 111 -15.34 2.00 -6.53
CA ASP A 111 -16.66 2.43 -6.96
C ASP A 111 -17.38 3.16 -5.81
N PRO A 112 -17.62 4.49 -5.91
CA PRO A 112 -18.31 5.25 -4.87
C PRO A 112 -19.80 4.91 -4.75
N THR A 113 -20.38 4.17 -5.70
CA THR A 113 -21.81 3.78 -5.65
C THR A 113 -22.07 2.60 -4.72
N THR A 114 -21.02 1.92 -4.24
CA THR A 114 -21.14 0.85 -3.23
C THR A 114 -21.86 1.36 -1.99
N VAL A 115 -22.70 0.50 -1.38
CA VAL A 115 -23.59 0.91 -0.28
C VAL A 115 -22.82 1.41 0.96
N HIS A 116 -21.71 0.73 1.28
CA HIS A 116 -20.94 1.05 2.50
C HIS A 116 -19.43 1.04 2.25
N ILE A 117 -18.70 1.87 2.96
CA ILE A 117 -17.22 1.91 2.94
C ILE A 117 -16.59 0.55 3.31
N SER A 118 -17.27 -0.27 4.11
CA SER A 118 -16.82 -1.62 4.45
C SER A 118 -16.62 -2.51 3.22
N CYS A 119 -17.36 -2.27 2.14
CA CYS A 119 -17.18 -2.94 0.85
C CYS A 119 -15.78 -2.64 0.28
N TRP A 120 -15.35 -1.38 0.32
CA TRP A 120 -13.98 -1.00 -0.07
C TRP A 120 -12.94 -1.66 0.84
N TRP A 121 -13.12 -1.62 2.16
CA TRP A 121 -12.17 -2.25 3.08
C TRP A 121 -12.06 -3.75 2.83
N ARG A 122 -13.17 -4.43 2.53
CA ARG A 122 -13.15 -5.86 2.19
C ARG A 122 -12.45 -6.11 0.85
N TYR A 123 -12.80 -5.33 -0.17
CA TYR A 123 -12.18 -5.41 -1.49
C TYR A 123 -10.66 -5.16 -1.46
N LEU A 124 -10.22 -4.25 -0.59
CA LEU A 124 -8.81 -3.90 -0.37
C LEU A 124 -8.10 -4.83 0.63
N GLY A 125 -8.78 -5.81 1.22
CA GLY A 125 -8.21 -6.68 2.26
C GLY A 125 -7.76 -5.93 3.51
N LEU A 126 -8.48 -4.85 3.85
CA LEU A 126 -8.26 -4.03 5.04
C LEU A 126 -9.22 -4.39 6.19
N HIS A 127 -10.12 -5.35 6.00
CA HIS A 127 -10.97 -5.88 7.05
C HIS A 127 -10.15 -6.71 8.05
N CYS A 128 -10.69 -6.89 9.23
CA CYS A 128 -10.19 -7.84 10.22
C CYS A 128 -11.04 -9.10 10.19
N ASP A 129 -10.46 -10.21 10.59
CA ASP A 129 -11.19 -11.44 10.88
C ASP A 129 -11.97 -11.35 12.19
N GLU A 130 -12.63 -12.43 12.60
CA GLU A 130 -13.42 -12.50 13.84
C GLU A 130 -12.57 -12.31 15.10
N ASP A 131 -11.30 -12.64 15.03
CA ASP A 131 -10.32 -12.45 16.12
C ASP A 131 -9.73 -11.02 16.17
N GLY A 132 -10.13 -10.13 15.26
CA GLY A 132 -9.59 -8.78 15.11
C GLY A 132 -8.21 -8.71 14.45
N ASP A 133 -7.69 -9.83 13.96
CA ASP A 133 -6.43 -9.85 13.19
C ASP A 133 -6.67 -9.46 11.73
N ALA A 134 -5.61 -8.98 11.08
CA ALA A 134 -5.70 -8.62 9.67
C ALA A 134 -5.96 -9.85 8.80
N ALA A 135 -6.93 -9.77 7.90
CA ALA A 135 -7.22 -10.83 6.95
C ALA A 135 -5.95 -11.33 6.24
N ARG A 136 -5.69 -12.63 6.32
CA ARG A 136 -4.52 -13.31 5.75
C ARG A 136 -4.96 -14.32 4.70
N LYS A 137 -4.20 -14.43 3.63
CA LYS A 137 -4.39 -15.49 2.64
C LYS A 137 -4.00 -16.83 3.28
N GLN A 138 -4.90 -17.78 3.27
CA GLN A 138 -4.60 -19.15 3.67
C GLN A 138 -3.91 -19.89 2.52
N ARG A 139 -3.06 -20.87 2.88
CA ARG A 139 -2.34 -21.66 1.88
C ARG A 139 -3.35 -22.50 1.08
N GLY A 140 -3.26 -22.42 -0.24
CA GLY A 140 -4.18 -23.15 -1.15
C GLY A 140 -5.48 -22.39 -1.50
N GLU A 141 -5.81 -21.29 -0.81
CA GLU A 141 -7.02 -20.53 -1.08
C GLU A 141 -6.75 -19.32 -1.97
N LYS A 142 -7.75 -18.94 -2.79
CA LYS A 142 -7.73 -17.67 -3.52
C LYS A 142 -8.04 -16.53 -2.54
N ALA A 143 -7.25 -15.45 -2.58
CA ALA A 143 -7.57 -14.27 -1.79
C ALA A 143 -8.91 -13.68 -2.24
N THR A 144 -9.78 -13.34 -1.28
CA THR A 144 -11.09 -12.71 -1.53
C THR A 144 -11.00 -11.20 -1.78
N TRP A 145 -9.80 -10.65 -1.81
CA TRP A 145 -9.51 -9.22 -2.00
C TRP A 145 -8.54 -8.98 -3.14
N ASN A 146 -8.51 -7.75 -3.64
CA ASN A 146 -7.55 -7.30 -4.63
C ASN A 146 -6.16 -7.11 -3.99
N HIS A 147 -5.24 -8.03 -4.31
CA HIS A 147 -3.89 -8.04 -3.72
C HIS A 147 -3.04 -6.85 -4.13
N TYR A 148 -3.20 -6.41 -5.38
CA TYR A 148 -2.52 -5.24 -5.91
C TYR A 148 -2.90 -3.98 -5.13
N LEU A 149 -4.21 -3.72 -5.02
CA LEU A 149 -4.70 -2.54 -4.29
C LEU A 149 -4.41 -2.60 -2.79
N LYS A 150 -4.43 -3.79 -2.17
CA LYS A 150 -3.99 -3.95 -0.78
C LYS A 150 -2.56 -3.45 -0.60
N THR A 151 -1.66 -3.90 -1.48
CA THR A 151 -0.25 -3.48 -1.46
C THR A 151 -0.12 -1.99 -1.74
N HIS A 152 -0.82 -1.48 -2.75
CA HIS A 152 -0.83 -0.07 -3.09
C HIS A 152 -1.29 0.81 -1.91
N CYS A 153 -2.41 0.50 -1.30
CA CYS A 153 -2.95 1.26 -0.17
C CYS A 153 -2.05 1.17 1.07
N VAL A 154 -1.68 -0.05 1.50
CA VAL A 154 -0.96 -0.21 2.77
C VAL A 154 0.48 0.23 2.65
N PHE A 155 1.17 -0.08 1.55
CA PHE A 155 2.61 0.21 1.43
C PHE A 155 2.87 1.52 0.70
N LYS A 156 2.31 1.76 -0.48
CA LYS A 156 2.62 2.99 -1.22
C LYS A 156 1.95 4.21 -0.57
N ILE A 157 0.63 4.19 -0.37
CA ILE A 157 -0.11 5.33 0.24
C ILE A 157 0.24 5.48 1.72
N GLY A 158 0.24 4.38 2.48
CA GLY A 158 0.57 4.44 3.89
C GLY A 158 1.98 4.96 4.17
N ASP A 159 2.99 4.56 3.38
CA ASP A 159 4.34 5.11 3.49
C ASP A 159 4.42 6.57 3.03
N SER A 160 3.63 6.96 2.04
CA SER A 160 3.55 8.35 1.62
C SER A 160 3.04 9.24 2.73
N PHE A 161 1.99 8.85 3.46
CA PHE A 161 1.49 9.60 4.62
C PHE A 161 2.55 9.74 5.72
N VAL A 162 3.25 8.64 6.02
CA VAL A 162 4.32 8.66 7.03
C VAL A 162 5.44 9.63 6.64
N LYS A 163 5.77 9.75 5.35
CA LYS A 163 6.85 10.63 4.85
C LYS A 163 6.40 12.07 4.65
N ALA A 164 5.19 12.28 4.14
CA ALA A 164 4.70 13.61 3.78
C ALA A 164 4.33 14.47 4.98
N GLY A 165 3.95 13.85 6.11
CA GLY A 165 3.40 14.56 7.25
C GLY A 165 1.93 14.99 7.04
N GLY A 166 1.40 15.81 7.98
CA GLY A 166 0.03 16.31 7.95
C GLY A 166 -0.99 15.35 8.53
N PHE A 167 -2.27 15.60 8.31
CA PHE A 167 -3.40 14.99 8.99
C PHE A 167 -3.32 13.45 9.12
N TYR A 168 -3.04 12.72 8.05
CA TYR A 168 -2.96 11.26 8.10
C TYR A 168 -1.68 10.73 8.75
N ARG A 169 -0.62 11.54 8.77
CA ARG A 169 0.56 11.25 9.58
C ARG A 169 0.26 11.42 11.07
N ASP A 170 -0.44 12.47 11.45
CA ASP A 170 -0.82 12.71 12.84
C ASP A 170 -1.72 11.58 13.36
N GLU A 171 -2.65 11.10 12.54
CA GLU A 171 -3.46 9.92 12.86
C GLU A 171 -2.62 8.65 12.99
N TYR A 172 -1.66 8.43 12.10
CA TYR A 172 -0.72 7.32 12.23
C TYR A 172 0.06 7.37 13.55
N ASP A 173 0.59 8.53 13.93
CA ASP A 173 1.35 8.70 15.17
C ASP A 173 0.45 8.51 16.40
N ARG A 174 -0.76 9.07 16.40
CA ARG A 174 -1.77 8.90 17.46
C ARG A 174 -2.08 7.41 17.69
N VAL A 175 -2.42 6.70 16.61
CA VAL A 175 -2.76 5.26 16.71
C VAL A 175 -1.55 4.44 17.13
N LYS A 176 -0.36 4.77 16.67
CA LYS A 176 0.88 4.06 17.05
C LYS A 176 1.18 4.19 18.53
N VAL A 177 0.99 5.38 19.11
CA VAL A 177 1.14 5.63 20.55
C VAL A 177 0.08 4.86 21.34
N GLU A 178 -1.18 4.94 20.93
CA GLU A 178 -2.28 4.20 21.57
C GLU A 178 -2.01 2.68 21.60
N LEU A 179 -1.61 2.12 20.46
CA LEU A 179 -1.31 0.69 20.35
C LEU A 179 -0.09 0.26 21.17
N ALA A 180 0.91 1.12 21.29
CA ALA A 180 2.10 0.88 22.11
C ALA A 180 1.77 0.90 23.62
N GLY A 181 0.83 1.73 24.04
CA GLY A 181 0.34 1.83 25.41
C GLY A 181 -0.61 0.70 25.84
N ARG A 182 -1.06 -0.14 24.92
CA ARG A 182 -1.96 -1.26 25.26
C ARG A 182 -1.23 -2.29 26.13
N PRO A 183 -1.93 -2.85 27.16
CA PRO A 183 -1.35 -3.89 28.00
C PRO A 183 -1.00 -5.15 27.19
N ALA A 184 -0.15 -5.98 27.76
CA ALA A 184 0.13 -7.30 27.23
C ALA A 184 -1.17 -8.11 27.07
N GLN A 185 -1.22 -8.89 26.02
CA GLN A 185 -2.38 -9.72 25.69
C GLN A 185 -2.04 -11.18 25.96
N GLU A 186 -2.97 -11.89 26.56
CA GLU A 186 -2.91 -13.33 26.62
C GLU A 186 -3.37 -13.91 25.27
N ARG A 187 -2.53 -14.69 24.61
CA ARG A 187 -2.81 -15.30 23.29
C ARG A 187 -2.47 -16.77 23.27
N PRO A 188 -3.21 -17.57 22.48
CA PRO A 188 -2.80 -18.92 22.14
C PRO A 188 -1.38 -18.91 21.56
N ILE A 189 -0.53 -19.83 21.97
CA ILE A 189 0.88 -19.89 21.52
C ILE A 189 0.97 -19.99 20.00
N ASP A 190 0.08 -20.70 19.35
CA ASP A 190 0.05 -20.85 17.89
C ASP A 190 -0.15 -19.52 17.14
N ARG A 191 -0.63 -18.49 17.83
CA ARG A 191 -0.82 -17.14 17.28
C ARG A 191 0.20 -16.13 17.81
N ALA A 192 1.21 -16.58 18.58
CA ALA A 192 2.21 -15.71 19.20
C ALA A 192 3.51 -15.57 18.38
N HIS A 193 3.63 -16.21 17.23
CA HIS A 193 4.80 -16.06 16.34
C HIS A 193 5.03 -14.59 15.94
N LEU A 194 6.27 -14.13 16.07
CA LEU A 194 6.68 -12.74 15.85
C LEU A 194 6.10 -11.72 16.85
N TRP A 195 5.68 -12.17 18.02
CA TRP A 195 5.35 -11.31 19.18
C TRP A 195 6.49 -11.27 20.17
N ILE A 196 6.42 -10.34 21.12
CA ILE A 196 7.41 -10.19 22.19
C ILE A 196 6.81 -10.76 23.47
N LEU A 197 7.54 -11.63 24.15
CA LEU A 197 7.13 -12.16 25.45
C LEU A 197 6.99 -11.03 26.49
N ASP A 198 5.94 -11.07 27.28
CA ASP A 198 5.73 -10.18 28.42
C ASP A 198 5.87 -10.91 29.75
N GLU A 199 6.08 -12.21 29.72
CA GLU A 199 6.31 -13.07 30.90
C GLU A 199 7.47 -14.03 30.61
N PRO A 200 8.10 -14.63 31.65
CA PRO A 200 9.11 -15.64 31.45
C PRO A 200 8.48 -16.95 30.94
N VAL A 201 9.14 -17.61 29.99
CA VAL A 201 8.73 -18.90 29.42
C VAL A 201 9.97 -19.79 29.28
N GLY A 202 10.07 -20.85 30.11
CA GLY A 202 11.26 -21.70 30.15
C GLY A 202 12.53 -20.88 30.40
N LYS A 203 13.46 -20.87 29.42
CA LYS A 203 14.71 -20.07 29.55
C LYS A 203 14.56 -18.62 29.04
N PHE A 204 13.43 -18.26 28.42
CA PHE A 204 13.26 -16.95 27.82
C PHE A 204 12.76 -15.92 28.83
N LYS A 205 13.35 -14.72 28.78
CA LYS A 205 12.97 -13.58 29.63
C LYS A 205 11.88 -12.75 28.94
N PRO A 206 11.09 -11.96 29.69
CA PRO A 206 10.26 -10.90 29.13
C PRO A 206 11.10 -10.00 28.20
N GLY A 207 10.52 -9.56 27.09
CA GLY A 207 11.22 -8.81 26.04
C GLY A 207 11.79 -9.67 24.89
N THR A 208 11.79 -11.00 25.00
CA THR A 208 12.27 -11.89 23.95
C THR A 208 11.30 -11.90 22.77
N LEU A 209 11.79 -11.65 21.54
CA LEU A 209 11.01 -11.81 20.31
C LEU A 209 10.85 -13.30 19.99
N LEU A 210 9.63 -13.74 19.81
CA LEU A 210 9.30 -15.09 19.34
C LEU A 210 9.48 -15.18 17.81
N ASP A 211 10.73 -15.10 17.33
CA ASP A 211 11.08 -15.46 15.96
C ASP A 211 10.90 -16.97 15.73
N ARG A 212 11.26 -17.47 14.57
CA ARG A 212 11.05 -18.87 14.22
C ARG A 212 11.71 -19.84 15.19
N GLU A 213 12.92 -19.55 15.63
CA GLU A 213 13.70 -20.43 16.50
C GLU A 213 13.20 -20.36 17.96
N HIS A 214 13.04 -19.14 18.49
CA HIS A 214 12.56 -18.93 19.85
C HIS A 214 11.10 -19.39 20.02
N TYR A 215 10.28 -19.22 19.00
CA TYR A 215 8.88 -19.66 19.01
C TYR A 215 8.75 -21.17 19.21
N GLU A 216 9.48 -21.99 18.44
CA GLU A 216 9.43 -23.45 18.57
C GLU A 216 9.91 -23.93 19.96
N LYS A 217 10.96 -23.29 20.49
CA LYS A 217 11.47 -23.60 21.84
C LYS A 217 10.49 -23.16 22.94
N ALA A 218 9.90 -21.98 22.81
CA ALA A 218 8.90 -21.46 23.75
C ALA A 218 7.63 -22.34 23.74
N LYS A 219 7.17 -22.75 22.55
CA LYS A 219 6.03 -23.65 22.41
C LYS A 219 6.26 -24.98 23.13
N LYS A 220 7.43 -25.60 22.98
CA LYS A 220 7.79 -26.82 23.71
C LYS A 220 7.80 -26.62 25.22
N ALA A 221 8.37 -25.50 25.70
CA ALA A 221 8.41 -25.18 27.13
C ALA A 221 7.00 -25.01 27.72
N LEU A 222 6.13 -24.22 27.05
CA LEU A 222 4.73 -24.03 27.49
C LEU A 222 3.93 -25.34 27.49
N THR A 223 4.12 -26.17 26.45
CA THR A 223 3.45 -27.47 26.41
C THR A 223 3.91 -28.38 27.55
N ALA A 224 5.21 -28.36 27.92
CA ALA A 224 5.72 -29.09 29.06
C ALA A 224 5.16 -28.57 30.40
N GLU A 225 4.82 -27.28 30.50
CA GLU A 225 4.16 -26.65 31.62
C GLU A 225 2.62 -26.85 31.62
N GLY A 226 2.06 -27.52 30.60
CA GLY A 226 0.61 -27.70 30.43
C GLY A 226 -0.14 -26.43 30.03
N ARG A 227 0.57 -25.44 29.54
CA ARG A 227 0.02 -24.14 29.13
C ARG A 227 -0.19 -24.06 27.62
N THR A 228 -1.31 -23.50 27.22
CA THR A 228 -1.65 -23.26 25.80
C THR A 228 -1.64 -21.78 25.40
N THR A 229 -1.57 -20.88 26.39
CA THR A 229 -1.57 -19.43 26.20
C THR A 229 -0.30 -18.80 26.77
N VAL A 230 0.01 -17.60 26.29
CA VAL A 230 1.18 -16.82 26.70
C VAL A 230 0.88 -15.33 26.66
N LYS A 231 1.41 -14.57 27.64
CA LYS A 231 1.34 -13.10 27.64
C LYS A 231 2.38 -12.52 26.70
N VAL A 232 1.90 -11.76 25.73
CA VAL A 232 2.75 -11.18 24.68
C VAL A 232 2.36 -9.74 24.37
N ARG A 233 3.34 -8.99 23.84
CA ARG A 233 3.17 -7.64 23.28
C ARG A 233 3.51 -7.65 21.79
N ARG A 234 2.89 -6.71 21.06
CA ARG A 234 3.21 -6.51 19.64
C ARG A 234 4.60 -5.91 19.46
N ARG A 235 5.38 -6.43 18.51
CA ARG A 235 6.68 -5.85 18.17
C ARG A 235 6.52 -4.49 17.46
N PRO A 236 7.53 -3.60 17.50
CA PRO A 236 7.46 -2.26 16.89
C PRO A 236 7.04 -2.25 15.42
N LEU A 237 7.55 -3.18 14.62
CA LEU A 237 7.18 -3.31 13.21
C LEU A 237 5.68 -3.66 13.04
N HIS A 238 5.10 -4.47 13.92
CA HIS A 238 3.67 -4.79 13.89
C HIS A 238 2.84 -3.54 14.24
N LEU A 239 3.24 -2.79 15.27
CA LEU A 239 2.60 -1.53 15.64
C LEU A 239 2.62 -0.53 14.48
N HIS A 240 3.78 -0.39 13.80
CA HIS A 240 3.91 0.43 12.61
C HIS A 240 2.93 0.02 11.51
N GLN A 241 2.84 -1.28 11.21
CA GLN A 241 1.92 -1.78 10.19
C GLN A 241 0.44 -1.52 10.55
N MET A 242 0.07 -1.70 11.82
CA MET A 242 -1.30 -1.45 12.28
C MET A 242 -1.65 0.03 12.20
N ALA A 243 -0.80 0.93 12.69
CA ALA A 243 -1.01 2.36 12.65
C ALA A 243 -1.10 2.88 11.19
N ARG A 244 -0.25 2.38 10.29
CA ARG A 244 -0.30 2.70 8.87
C ARG A 244 -1.63 2.28 8.23
N ARG A 245 -2.12 1.08 8.55
CA ARG A 245 -3.43 0.61 8.06
C ARG A 245 -4.58 1.44 8.59
N ALA A 246 -4.51 1.90 9.84
CA ALA A 246 -5.54 2.76 10.43
C ALA A 246 -5.62 4.11 9.71
N ALA A 247 -4.48 4.77 9.47
CA ALA A 247 -4.42 6.02 8.72
C ALA A 247 -4.96 5.86 7.28
N VAL A 248 -4.62 4.76 6.60
CA VAL A 248 -5.13 4.45 5.26
C VAL A 248 -6.63 4.18 5.28
N LYS A 249 -7.15 3.45 6.27
CA LYS A 249 -8.60 3.21 6.41
C LYS A 249 -9.36 4.51 6.63
N LEU A 250 -8.85 5.41 7.44
CA LEU A 250 -9.43 6.73 7.65
C LEU A 250 -9.44 7.55 6.35
N PHE A 251 -8.31 7.59 5.64
CA PHE A 251 -8.21 8.25 4.34
C PHE A 251 -9.24 7.70 3.33
N LEU A 252 -9.37 6.40 3.22
CA LEU A 252 -10.34 5.77 2.32
C LEU A 252 -11.79 6.10 2.71
N SER A 253 -12.07 6.24 4.01
CA SER A 253 -13.38 6.68 4.48
C SER A 253 -13.68 8.12 4.06
N HIS A 254 -12.68 8.99 4.15
CA HIS A 254 -12.80 10.37 3.70
C HIS A 254 -12.93 10.48 2.18
N LEU A 255 -12.14 9.72 1.42
CA LEU A 255 -12.27 9.66 -0.04
C LEU A 255 -13.67 9.18 -0.45
N TYR A 256 -14.17 8.12 0.20
CA TYR A 256 -15.52 7.61 -0.04
C TYR A 256 -16.59 8.68 0.24
N ALA A 257 -16.52 9.36 1.40
CA ALA A 257 -17.44 10.40 1.78
C ALA A 257 -17.43 11.56 0.79
N LYS A 258 -16.23 12.07 0.47
CA LYS A 258 -16.06 13.21 -0.45
C LYS A 258 -16.43 12.88 -1.89
N TRP A 259 -16.20 11.67 -2.33
CA TRP A 259 -16.59 11.23 -3.66
C TRP A 259 -18.12 11.11 -3.77
N ARG A 260 -18.79 10.57 -2.75
CA ARG A 260 -20.26 10.52 -2.67
C ARG A 260 -20.90 11.89 -2.54
N GLU A 261 -20.31 12.78 -1.72
CA GLU A 261 -20.74 14.19 -1.60
C GLU A 261 -20.72 14.87 -2.98
N MET A 262 -19.64 14.73 -3.74
CA MET A 262 -19.54 15.27 -5.10
C MET A 262 -20.61 14.71 -6.05
N LEU A 263 -21.01 13.45 -5.88
CA LEU A 263 -22.03 12.80 -6.70
C LEU A 263 -23.45 13.01 -6.19
N GLY A 264 -23.65 13.74 -5.08
CA GLY A 264 -24.96 13.92 -4.45
C GLY A 264 -25.53 12.64 -3.82
N LEU A 265 -24.67 11.67 -3.52
CA LEU A 265 -25.08 10.40 -2.90
C LEU A 265 -25.03 10.50 -1.37
N PRO A 266 -25.95 9.86 -0.64
CA PRO A 266 -25.94 9.86 0.83
C PRO A 266 -24.68 9.15 1.35
N PHE A 267 -24.13 9.66 2.44
CA PHE A 267 -22.99 9.09 3.14
C PHE A 267 -23.36 8.75 4.58
N ASP A 268 -23.22 7.49 4.94
CA ASP A 268 -23.30 7.02 6.31
C ASP A 268 -21.90 6.81 6.87
N PRO A 269 -21.60 7.29 8.09
CA PRO A 269 -20.33 7.00 8.75
C PRO A 269 -20.11 5.49 8.85
N PRO A 270 -18.86 5.01 8.85
CA PRO A 270 -18.58 3.60 9.03
C PRO A 270 -19.29 3.02 10.25
N TYR A 271 -19.88 1.83 10.12
CA TYR A 271 -20.69 1.17 11.17
C TYR A 271 -19.96 1.08 12.53
N ALA A 272 -18.65 0.87 12.52
CA ALA A 272 -17.84 0.87 13.74
C ALA A 272 -17.87 2.23 14.46
N MET A 273 -17.97 3.34 13.71
CA MET A 273 -18.10 4.68 14.26
C MET A 273 -19.52 4.92 14.82
N MET A 274 -20.55 4.44 14.14
CA MET A 274 -21.94 4.54 14.61
C MET A 274 -22.17 3.77 15.92
N LYS A 275 -21.38 2.72 16.19
CA LYS A 275 -21.42 1.96 17.46
C LYS A 275 -20.53 2.54 18.56
N GLY A 276 -19.98 3.75 18.39
CA GLY A 276 -19.22 4.43 19.43
C GLY A 276 -17.81 3.89 19.66
N HIS A 277 -17.27 3.05 18.78
CA HIS A 277 -15.93 2.49 18.94
C HIS A 277 -14.80 3.50 18.74
N THR A 278 -15.04 4.58 17.98
CA THR A 278 -14.17 5.76 17.88
C THR A 278 -14.99 6.94 17.40
N GLY A 279 -14.73 8.14 17.91
CA GLY A 279 -15.37 9.36 17.40
C GLY A 279 -15.13 9.48 15.90
N TYR A 280 -16.17 9.90 15.16
CA TYR A 280 -15.99 10.25 13.74
C TYR A 280 -15.01 11.42 13.63
N VAL A 281 -13.94 11.21 12.88
CA VAL A 281 -13.00 12.27 12.50
C VAL A 281 -13.39 12.72 11.10
N PRO A 282 -13.89 13.95 10.92
CA PRO A 282 -14.29 14.42 9.60
C PRO A 282 -13.07 14.57 8.68
N PRO A 283 -13.28 14.50 7.35
CA PRO A 283 -12.20 14.77 6.42
C PRO A 283 -11.66 16.18 6.65
N PRO A 284 -10.34 16.38 6.53
CA PRO A 284 -9.79 17.74 6.55
C PRO A 284 -10.43 18.56 5.43
N GLU A 285 -10.83 19.78 5.74
CA GLU A 285 -11.35 20.70 4.73
C GLU A 285 -10.32 20.85 3.61
N ALA A 286 -10.79 20.94 2.36
CA ALA A 286 -9.92 21.19 1.24
C ALA A 286 -9.23 22.54 1.47
N ILE A 287 -7.95 22.51 1.81
CA ILE A 287 -7.13 23.72 1.81
C ILE A 287 -7.10 24.16 0.35
N ALA A 288 -7.67 25.32 0.06
CA ALA A 288 -7.56 25.93 -1.26
C ALA A 288 -6.07 26.07 -1.59
N VAL A 289 -5.51 25.08 -2.25
CA VAL A 289 -4.14 25.14 -2.73
C VAL A 289 -4.17 26.10 -3.90
N GLN A 290 -3.85 27.37 -3.64
CA GLN A 290 -3.40 28.29 -4.68
C GLN A 290 -2.08 27.73 -5.22
N ARG A 291 -2.17 26.75 -6.12
CA ARG A 291 -1.02 26.40 -6.96
C ARG A 291 -0.86 27.58 -7.91
N PRO A 292 0.34 28.21 -7.96
CA PRO A 292 0.60 29.18 -9.01
C PRO A 292 0.30 28.49 -10.33
N MET A 293 -0.58 29.10 -11.15
CA MET A 293 -0.73 28.68 -12.53
C MET A 293 0.67 28.80 -13.16
N MET A 294 1.28 27.68 -13.48
CA MET A 294 2.41 27.73 -14.40
C MET A 294 1.86 28.29 -15.71
N GLU A 295 2.18 29.53 -15.96
CA GLU A 295 1.96 30.15 -17.24
C GLU A 295 2.56 29.22 -18.28
N SER A 296 1.74 28.74 -19.20
CA SER A 296 2.17 28.01 -20.36
C SER A 296 3.01 28.98 -21.18
N GLU A 297 4.34 28.79 -21.17
CA GLU A 297 5.18 29.49 -22.12
C GLU A 297 4.65 29.18 -23.52
N PRO A 298 4.38 30.20 -24.36
CA PRO A 298 3.97 29.97 -25.72
C PRO A 298 5.16 29.33 -26.47
N PHE A 299 4.90 28.23 -27.12
CA PHE A 299 5.81 27.61 -28.07
C PHE A 299 6.17 28.65 -29.11
N GLY A 300 7.35 29.26 -29.01
CA GLY A 300 7.92 30.14 -29.98
C GLY A 300 8.34 29.32 -31.23
N GLY A 301 7.44 29.20 -32.16
CA GLY A 301 7.75 28.79 -33.51
C GLY A 301 8.41 29.96 -34.25
N SER A 302 9.70 29.87 -34.48
CA SER A 302 10.40 30.77 -35.41
C SER A 302 10.82 29.96 -36.62
N ASP A 303 9.88 29.77 -37.54
CA ASP A 303 10.22 29.52 -38.92
C ASP A 303 10.51 30.87 -39.60
N GLN A 304 11.75 31.19 -39.82
CA GLN A 304 12.15 32.20 -40.81
C GLN A 304 12.92 31.51 -41.91
N GLU A 305 12.19 31.25 -42.99
CA GLU A 305 12.77 31.02 -44.31
C GLU A 305 13.51 32.27 -44.75
N GLY A 306 14.81 32.19 -44.89
CA GLY A 306 15.66 33.17 -45.54
C GLY A 306 15.87 32.78 -47.01
N VAL A 307 15.02 33.29 -47.89
CA VAL A 307 15.31 33.34 -49.31
C VAL A 307 16.38 34.40 -49.57
N ALA A 308 17.55 34.00 -50.05
CA ALA A 308 18.53 34.94 -50.60
C ALA A 308 18.75 34.61 -52.06
N SER A 309 18.25 35.48 -52.91
CA SER A 309 18.62 35.62 -54.33
C SER A 309 20.00 36.33 -54.42
N HIS A 310 20.94 35.71 -55.05
CA HIS A 310 21.79 36.25 -56.12
C HIS A 310 22.89 35.24 -56.41
#